data_426ed071d08dbbae4bcd6577c01bb674
#
_entry.id   426ed071d08dbbae4bcd6577c01bb674
#
_cell.length_a   1.000
_cell.length_b   1.000
_cell.length_c   1.000
_cell.angle_alpha   90.00
_cell.angle_beta   90.00
_cell.angle_gamma   90.00
#
_symmetry.space_group_name_H-M   'P 1'
#
loop_
_entity.id
_entity.type
_entity.pdbx_description
1 polymer ?
#
loop_
_entity_poly.entity_id
_entity_poly.type
_entity_poly.pdbx_seq_one_letter_code
_entity_poly.pdbx_strand_id
1 'polypeptide(L)'
;DEKDSYIELPGRVEYEYAQNMFFPRMYSSSHAPLYKQWVDIKGHDVPYDQCGEMVMVNMPNQWENIKFFFSYQLNFMYWRYFMWNFAGRQNDIQGSGEIEHGNWITGIPFIDNLLVGNQDLLPQDLKNNKGHNVFYCLPLILGLIGLFWQAYHSQRGIQQFWVVFFLFFMTGIAIVLYLNQTPAQPRERDYAYAGSFYAFAIWVGMGVAGIIRMLREYCKMQELPAAVLASVLCLFVPIQMAGQTWDDHDRSGRFVARDFGQNYLMTLQEKGNPIIYTNGDNDTFPLWYNQETEGFRTDARTCNLSYLQTDWYIDQMKRPAYDSPSLPITWDRVEYVEGQNEYIPIRTEMKAFIDSYFKQANELAAQGDTTILSLVHSIFGENPYELKEIINRWMLGKNDQLKELLKKTGKDIQLPLIPTDSIVMKVDKEAVRRSGMKIPEALGDSIPEYMTITLR
;
A
#
# COMPACT_ATOMS: atom_id res chain seq x y z
N ASP A 1 -31.57 20.48 -11.01
CA ASP A 1 -31.28 20.89 -9.63
C ASP A 1 -30.89 19.64 -8.84
N GLU A 2 -29.62 19.22 -8.94
CA GLU A 2 -29.05 18.24 -8.03
C GLU A 2 -28.96 18.91 -6.66
N LYS A 3 -29.81 18.47 -5.75
CA LYS A 3 -29.64 18.80 -4.34
C LYS A 3 -28.45 18.03 -3.81
N ASP A 4 -27.48 18.72 -3.24
CA ASP A 4 -26.45 18.09 -2.41
C ASP A 4 -27.16 17.31 -1.29
N SER A 5 -27.30 16.01 -1.47
CA SER A 5 -27.89 15.10 -0.50
C SER A 5 -26.95 13.91 -0.29
N TYR A 6 -26.87 13.45 0.95
CA TYR A 6 -26.21 12.18 1.23
C TYR A 6 -26.97 11.05 0.54
N ILE A 7 -26.26 10.24 -0.24
CA ILE A 7 -26.79 9.01 -0.84
C ILE A 7 -26.45 7.88 0.11
N GLU A 8 -27.45 7.08 0.50
CA GLU A 8 -27.22 5.86 1.25
C GLU A 8 -26.55 4.86 0.29
N LEU A 9 -25.28 4.54 0.55
CA LEU A 9 -24.57 3.50 -0.19
C LEU A 9 -25.19 2.16 0.16
N PRO A 10 -25.29 1.21 -0.80
CA PRO A 10 -25.74 -0.14 -0.52
C PRO A 10 -24.89 -0.72 0.61
N GLY A 11 -25.53 -1.32 1.61
CA GLY A 11 -24.90 -1.77 2.83
C GLY A 11 -23.67 -2.62 2.54
N ARG A 12 -22.59 -2.38 3.29
CA ARG A 12 -21.41 -3.24 3.23
C ARG A 12 -21.83 -4.67 3.57
N VAL A 13 -21.27 -5.63 2.85
CA VAL A 13 -21.45 -7.05 3.18
C VAL A 13 -20.91 -7.26 4.60
N GLU A 14 -21.79 -7.56 5.53
CA GLU A 14 -21.39 -7.97 6.89
C GLU A 14 -21.08 -9.46 6.86
N TYR A 15 -19.85 -9.82 7.21
CA TYR A 15 -19.43 -11.21 7.30
C TYR A 15 -19.74 -11.75 8.69
N GLU A 16 -20.59 -12.78 8.77
CA GLU A 16 -20.70 -13.61 9.97
C GLU A 16 -19.57 -14.64 9.99
N TYR A 17 -18.70 -14.53 10.98
CA TYR A 17 -17.62 -15.49 11.17
C TYR A 17 -18.12 -16.69 11.99
N ALA A 18 -18.02 -17.88 11.42
CA ALA A 18 -18.39 -19.13 12.12
C ALA A 18 -17.55 -19.39 13.38
N GLN A 19 -16.37 -18.78 13.44
CA GLN A 19 -15.46 -18.90 14.59
C GLN A 19 -14.89 -17.54 14.96
N ASN A 20 -15.10 -17.15 16.21
CA ASN A 20 -14.63 -15.87 16.75
C ASN A 20 -13.61 -16.12 17.85
N MET A 21 -12.56 -15.31 17.88
CA MET A 21 -11.54 -15.29 18.91
C MET A 21 -11.44 -13.89 19.52
N PHE A 22 -11.29 -13.80 20.83
CA PHE A 22 -11.24 -12.50 21.53
C PHE A 22 -10.08 -11.62 21.07
N PHE A 23 -8.92 -12.20 20.77
CA PHE A 23 -7.72 -11.47 20.37
C PHE A 23 -7.01 -12.16 19.19
N PRO A 24 -7.58 -12.12 17.96
CA PRO A 24 -6.99 -12.78 16.80
C PRO A 24 -5.77 -12.00 16.32
N ARG A 25 -4.59 -12.64 16.31
CA ARG A 25 -3.36 -12.06 15.80
C ARG A 25 -2.85 -12.77 14.56
N MET A 26 -2.92 -14.09 14.55
CA MET A 26 -2.54 -14.94 13.43
C MET A 26 -3.76 -15.30 12.58
N TYR A 27 -4.23 -14.37 11.77
CA TYR A 27 -5.50 -14.47 11.04
C TYR A 27 -5.35 -14.99 9.60
N SER A 28 -4.15 -14.95 9.03
CA SER A 28 -3.91 -15.27 7.62
C SER A 28 -3.35 -16.68 7.45
N SER A 29 -4.11 -17.56 6.80
CA SER A 29 -3.68 -18.93 6.49
C SER A 29 -2.46 -18.99 5.56
N SER A 30 -2.34 -18.04 4.63
CA SER A 30 -1.19 -17.93 3.72
C SER A 30 0.14 -17.65 4.44
N HIS A 31 0.08 -17.04 5.65
CA HIS A 31 1.25 -16.74 6.46
C HIS A 31 1.53 -17.81 7.54
N ALA A 32 0.80 -18.92 7.55
CA ALA A 32 0.95 -19.96 8.58
C ALA A 32 2.41 -20.47 8.77
N PRO A 33 3.21 -20.70 7.71
CA PRO A 33 4.62 -21.10 7.88
C PRO A 33 5.46 -20.03 8.57
N LEU A 34 5.18 -18.75 8.32
CA LEU A 34 5.89 -17.62 8.88
C LEU A 34 5.54 -17.38 10.35
N TYR A 35 4.28 -17.58 10.73
CA TYR A 35 3.87 -17.54 12.15
C TYR A 35 4.60 -18.58 12.99
N LYS A 36 4.83 -19.78 12.44
CA LYS A 36 5.55 -20.87 13.10
C LYS A 36 7.02 -20.56 13.37
N GLN A 37 7.63 -19.62 12.67
CA GLN A 37 9.00 -19.16 12.95
C GLN A 37 9.08 -18.35 14.26
N TRP A 38 7.98 -17.71 14.65
CA TRP A 38 7.91 -16.84 15.84
C TRP A 38 7.30 -17.50 17.06
N VAL A 39 6.44 -18.48 16.86
CA VAL A 39 5.74 -19.18 17.94
C VAL A 39 5.57 -20.65 17.61
N ASP A 40 5.81 -21.52 18.58
CA ASP A 40 5.44 -22.93 18.49
C ASP A 40 3.91 -23.05 18.56
N ILE A 41 3.29 -23.35 17.42
CA ILE A 41 1.84 -23.41 17.25
C ILE A 41 1.43 -24.88 17.24
N LYS A 42 0.70 -25.29 18.28
CA LYS A 42 0.02 -26.59 18.37
C LYS A 42 -1.38 -26.50 17.75
N GLY A 43 -2.09 -25.41 18.08
CA GLY A 43 -3.41 -25.14 17.54
C GLY A 43 -4.47 -26.17 17.91
N HIS A 44 -5.58 -26.10 17.18
CA HIS A 44 -6.63 -27.11 17.15
C HIS A 44 -7.25 -27.14 15.75
N ASP A 45 -7.66 -28.31 15.30
CA ASP A 45 -8.21 -28.49 13.96
C ASP A 45 -9.68 -28.12 13.92
N VAL A 46 -10.06 -27.30 12.94
CA VAL A 46 -11.41 -26.79 12.74
C VAL A 46 -11.84 -27.09 11.31
N PRO A 47 -13.06 -27.61 11.08
CA PRO A 47 -13.58 -27.80 9.75
C PRO A 47 -13.89 -26.44 9.10
N TYR A 48 -13.42 -26.23 7.87
CA TYR A 48 -13.62 -25.04 7.09
C TYR A 48 -14.15 -25.41 5.71
N ASP A 49 -15.24 -24.79 5.27
CA ASP A 49 -15.79 -24.97 3.93
C ASP A 49 -15.03 -24.08 2.94
N GLN A 50 -14.26 -24.70 2.06
CA GLN A 50 -13.57 -24.03 0.96
C GLN A 50 -14.27 -24.35 -0.36
N CYS A 51 -15.18 -23.49 -0.77
CA CYS A 51 -15.91 -23.62 -2.04
C CYS A 51 -16.69 -24.97 -2.18
N GLY A 52 -17.27 -25.46 -1.09
CA GLY A 52 -18.03 -26.73 -1.06
C GLY A 52 -17.22 -27.96 -0.68
N GLU A 53 -15.92 -27.83 -0.46
CA GLU A 53 -15.07 -28.89 0.10
C GLU A 53 -14.73 -28.59 1.57
N MET A 54 -15.01 -29.53 2.46
CA MET A 54 -14.67 -29.40 3.89
C MET A 54 -13.20 -29.72 4.10
N VAL A 55 -12.41 -28.71 4.44
CA VAL A 55 -10.99 -28.84 4.73
C VAL A 55 -10.74 -28.64 6.22
N MET A 56 -9.88 -29.47 6.83
CA MET A 56 -9.45 -29.25 8.22
C MET A 56 -8.33 -28.23 8.28
N VAL A 57 -8.56 -27.11 8.96
CA VAL A 57 -7.59 -26.02 9.14
C VAL A 57 -7.14 -25.99 10.59
N ASN A 58 -5.81 -25.98 10.81
CA ASN A 58 -5.26 -25.84 12.14
C ASN A 58 -5.31 -24.38 12.61
N MET A 59 -6.16 -24.09 13.57
CA MET A 59 -6.34 -22.74 14.13
C MET A 59 -5.48 -22.54 15.37
N PRO A 60 -4.72 -21.42 15.50
CA PRO A 60 -3.97 -21.09 16.69
C PRO A 60 -4.87 -20.90 17.91
N ASN A 61 -4.40 -21.33 19.08
CA ASN A 61 -5.07 -21.09 20.36
C ASN A 61 -4.92 -19.63 20.81
N GLN A 62 -5.80 -19.19 21.74
CA GLN A 62 -5.74 -17.84 22.29
C GLN A 62 -4.37 -17.49 22.91
N TRP A 63 -3.75 -18.45 23.61
CA TRP A 63 -2.44 -18.25 24.24
C TRP A 63 -1.31 -18.11 23.20
N GLU A 64 -1.39 -18.82 22.09
CA GLU A 64 -0.45 -18.73 20.99
C GLU A 64 -0.55 -17.38 20.29
N ASN A 65 -1.76 -16.83 20.11
CA ASN A 65 -1.96 -15.46 19.63
C ASN A 65 -1.34 -14.41 20.58
N ILE A 66 -1.48 -14.59 21.89
CA ILE A 66 -0.86 -13.70 22.87
C ILE A 66 0.67 -13.81 22.79
N LYS A 67 1.23 -15.00 22.70
CA LYS A 67 2.68 -15.18 22.50
C LYS A 67 3.18 -14.49 21.23
N PHE A 68 2.47 -14.65 20.10
CA PHE A 68 2.80 -14.00 18.86
C PHE A 68 2.76 -12.46 18.96
N PHE A 69 1.76 -11.92 19.65
CA PHE A 69 1.69 -10.49 19.92
C PHE A 69 2.94 -9.98 20.63
N PHE A 70 3.37 -10.65 21.69
CA PHE A 70 4.55 -10.22 22.45
C PHE A 70 5.86 -10.48 21.73
N SER A 71 6.03 -11.64 21.08
CA SER A 71 7.29 -12.00 20.43
C SER A 71 7.52 -11.23 19.14
N TYR A 72 6.53 -11.20 18.25
CA TYR A 72 6.67 -10.56 16.96
C TYR A 72 6.17 -9.11 16.95
N GLN A 73 4.89 -8.89 17.27
CA GLN A 73 4.28 -7.57 17.04
C GLN A 73 4.80 -6.52 18.02
N LEU A 74 4.93 -6.85 19.30
CA LEU A 74 5.42 -5.89 20.29
C LEU A 74 6.96 -5.84 20.35
N ASN A 75 7.63 -6.99 20.42
CA ASN A 75 9.09 -7.02 20.54
C ASN A 75 9.80 -6.70 19.24
N PHE A 76 9.54 -7.47 18.16
CA PHE A 76 10.26 -7.31 16.90
C PHE A 76 9.78 -6.08 16.11
N MET A 77 8.46 -5.85 15.98
CA MET A 77 7.92 -4.78 15.14
C MET A 77 7.81 -3.42 15.85
N TYR A 78 7.86 -3.35 17.18
CA TYR A 78 7.77 -2.08 17.88
C TYR A 78 8.99 -1.80 18.76
N TRP A 79 9.30 -2.69 19.72
CA TRP A 79 10.37 -2.48 20.68
C TRP A 79 11.74 -2.35 20.02
N ARG A 80 12.02 -3.18 19.01
CA ARG A 80 13.25 -3.11 18.22
C ARG A 80 13.40 -1.73 17.55
N TYR A 81 12.35 -1.22 16.92
CA TYR A 81 12.35 0.11 16.30
C TYR A 81 12.48 1.24 17.32
N PHE A 82 11.82 1.10 18.46
CA PHE A 82 11.98 2.04 19.57
C PHE A 82 13.44 2.11 20.03
N MET A 83 14.07 0.96 20.23
CA MET A 83 15.46 0.89 20.68
C MET A 83 16.46 1.39 19.62
N TRP A 84 16.16 1.29 18.32
CA TRP A 84 16.98 1.91 17.28
C TRP A 84 17.15 3.42 17.48
N ASN A 85 16.11 4.09 17.95
CA ASN A 85 16.12 5.54 18.15
C ASN A 85 16.80 5.97 19.47
N PHE A 86 16.83 5.08 20.48
CA PHE A 86 17.21 5.49 21.83
C PHE A 86 18.35 4.66 22.46
N ALA A 87 18.74 3.55 21.85
CA ALA A 87 19.90 2.76 22.27
C ALA A 87 20.97 2.66 21.18
N GLY A 88 20.57 2.26 19.97
CA GLY A 88 21.40 2.13 18.80
C GLY A 88 20.90 1.05 17.84
N ARG A 89 21.41 1.07 16.61
CA ARG A 89 21.02 0.18 15.50
C ARG A 89 22.23 -0.58 14.99
N GLN A 90 22.09 -1.89 14.80
CA GLN A 90 23.15 -2.77 14.32
C GLN A 90 23.53 -2.47 12.86
N ASN A 91 22.55 -2.41 11.97
CA ASN A 91 22.67 -2.03 10.55
C ASN A 91 21.28 -1.73 9.98
N ASP A 92 21.19 -1.24 8.73
CA ASP A 92 19.96 -0.91 8.03
C ASP A 92 19.43 -2.02 7.12
N ILE A 93 20.00 -3.21 7.21
CA ILE A 93 19.53 -4.39 6.47
C ILE A 93 18.26 -4.90 7.12
N GLN A 94 17.23 -5.12 6.30
CA GLN A 94 15.97 -5.66 6.78
C GLN A 94 16.15 -7.05 7.38
N GLY A 95 15.75 -7.20 8.64
CA GLY A 95 15.81 -8.46 9.36
C GLY A 95 14.47 -9.18 9.42
N SER A 96 14.53 -10.49 9.60
CA SER A 96 13.38 -11.36 9.85
C SER A 96 13.49 -12.12 11.19
N GLY A 97 14.36 -11.63 12.09
CA GLY A 97 14.62 -12.20 13.42
C GLY A 97 15.98 -12.86 13.57
N GLU A 98 16.82 -12.89 12.52
CA GLU A 98 18.21 -13.31 12.58
C GLU A 98 19.09 -12.32 13.37
N ILE A 99 20.20 -12.82 13.92
CA ILE A 99 21.06 -12.04 14.83
C ILE A 99 21.97 -11.04 14.13
N GLU A 100 22.16 -11.13 12.81
CA GLU A 100 23.07 -10.30 12.02
C GLU A 100 22.41 -9.12 11.31
N HIS A 101 21.07 -9.07 11.22
CA HIS A 101 20.36 -8.06 10.43
C HIS A 101 19.39 -7.23 11.25
N GLY A 102 19.59 -5.91 11.22
CA GLY A 102 18.63 -4.92 11.67
C GLY A 102 18.21 -5.00 13.13
N ASN A 103 19.04 -5.55 14.00
CA ASN A 103 18.77 -5.59 15.43
C ASN A 103 19.07 -4.25 16.11
N TRP A 104 18.59 -4.09 17.32
CA TRP A 104 19.04 -3.00 18.17
C TRP A 104 20.27 -3.42 18.98
N ILE A 105 21.15 -2.47 19.24
CA ILE A 105 22.35 -2.64 20.03
C ILE A 105 22.53 -1.47 20.99
N THR A 106 23.39 -1.62 21.98
CA THR A 106 23.70 -0.57 22.95
C THR A 106 25.07 0.06 22.69
N GLY A 107 25.97 -0.61 21.99
CA GLY A 107 27.37 -0.28 21.88
C GLY A 107 28.20 -0.73 23.10
N ILE A 108 27.59 -1.41 24.06
CA ILE A 108 28.26 -1.98 25.24
C ILE A 108 28.46 -3.48 24.97
N PRO A 109 29.68 -3.96 24.68
CA PRO A 109 29.93 -5.32 24.22
C PRO A 109 29.36 -6.41 25.13
N PHE A 110 29.37 -6.20 26.46
CA PHE A 110 28.80 -7.14 27.41
C PHE A 110 27.29 -7.35 27.21
N ILE A 111 26.56 -6.28 26.92
CA ILE A 111 25.10 -6.34 26.68
C ILE A 111 24.82 -6.90 25.28
N ASP A 112 25.52 -6.36 24.29
CA ASP A 112 25.29 -6.71 22.89
C ASP A 112 25.64 -8.17 22.58
N ASN A 113 26.70 -8.71 23.20
CA ASN A 113 27.05 -10.12 23.07
C ASN A 113 25.98 -11.08 23.62
N LEU A 114 25.20 -10.65 24.59
CA LEU A 114 24.08 -11.42 25.13
C LEU A 114 22.84 -11.36 24.21
N LEU A 115 22.67 -10.25 23.49
CA LEU A 115 21.48 -10.01 22.66
C LEU A 115 21.66 -10.56 21.23
N VAL A 116 22.77 -10.23 20.58
CA VAL A 116 23.00 -10.45 19.14
C VAL A 116 24.34 -11.13 18.86
N GLY A 117 25.04 -11.63 19.88
CA GLY A 117 26.34 -12.25 19.74
C GLY A 117 27.47 -11.25 19.52
N ASN A 118 28.70 -11.78 19.37
CA ASN A 118 29.89 -10.94 19.25
C ASN A 118 29.92 -10.20 17.90
N GLN A 119 29.73 -8.89 17.93
CA GLN A 119 29.67 -8.03 16.74
C GLN A 119 31.03 -7.94 16.01
N ASP A 120 32.15 -8.26 16.67
CA ASP A 120 33.47 -8.33 16.03
C ASP A 120 33.62 -9.50 15.05
N LEU A 121 32.74 -10.47 15.09
CA LEU A 121 32.73 -11.62 14.17
C LEU A 121 31.91 -11.39 12.90
N LEU A 122 31.18 -10.27 12.80
CA LEU A 122 30.43 -9.92 11.61
C LEU A 122 31.33 -9.72 10.39
N PRO A 123 30.86 -10.02 9.17
CA PRO A 123 31.51 -9.64 7.92
C PRO A 123 31.77 -8.13 7.82
N GLN A 124 32.81 -7.74 7.07
CA GLN A 124 33.27 -6.35 6.99
C GLN A 124 32.21 -5.40 6.38
N ASP A 125 31.41 -5.88 5.46
CA ASP A 125 30.31 -5.14 4.85
C ASP A 125 29.18 -4.82 5.85
N LEU A 126 28.89 -5.73 6.78
CA LEU A 126 27.94 -5.48 7.86
C LEU A 126 28.50 -4.52 8.94
N LYS A 127 29.79 -4.65 9.25
CA LYS A 127 30.46 -3.74 10.20
C LYS A 127 30.53 -2.31 9.69
N ASN A 128 30.78 -2.14 8.39
CA ASN A 128 30.92 -0.81 7.76
C ASN A 128 29.57 -0.27 7.23
N ASN A 129 28.45 -0.88 7.61
CA ASN A 129 27.14 -0.42 7.21
C ASN A 129 26.88 0.99 7.79
N LYS A 130 26.43 1.93 6.96
CA LYS A 130 26.15 3.31 7.38
C LYS A 130 25.04 3.42 8.42
N GLY A 131 24.11 2.48 8.43
CA GLY A 131 23.04 2.39 9.42
C GLY A 131 23.48 1.81 10.76
N HIS A 132 24.80 1.58 10.99
CA HIS A 132 25.34 1.19 12.28
C HIS A 132 25.49 2.43 13.19
N ASN A 133 24.59 2.55 14.17
CA ASN A 133 24.52 3.69 15.07
C ASN A 133 24.57 3.23 16.53
N VAL A 134 25.40 3.86 17.34
CA VAL A 134 25.58 3.53 18.75
C VAL A 134 25.34 4.74 19.64
N PHE A 135 24.34 4.66 20.52
CA PHE A 135 23.97 5.77 21.40
C PHE A 135 24.25 5.48 22.89
N TYR A 136 24.77 4.30 23.21
CA TYR A 136 25.06 3.88 24.60
C TYR A 136 23.86 3.99 25.55
N CYS A 137 22.65 3.87 25.03
CA CYS A 137 21.40 4.11 25.78
C CYS A 137 21.27 5.50 26.41
N LEU A 138 22.11 6.47 26.02
CA LEU A 138 22.10 7.81 26.64
C LEU A 138 20.75 8.52 26.46
N PRO A 139 20.15 8.58 25.26
CA PRO A 139 18.84 9.19 25.10
C PRO A 139 17.74 8.39 25.81
N LEU A 140 17.85 7.05 25.90
CA LEU A 140 16.92 6.21 26.64
C LEU A 140 16.93 6.57 28.14
N ILE A 141 18.11 6.62 28.75
CA ILE A 141 18.28 6.95 30.17
C ILE A 141 17.78 8.37 30.46
N LEU A 142 18.11 9.32 29.60
CA LEU A 142 17.67 10.71 29.75
C LEU A 142 16.13 10.81 29.63
N GLY A 143 15.53 10.07 28.70
CA GLY A 143 14.09 9.99 28.56
C GLY A 143 13.41 9.39 29.78
N LEU A 144 13.96 8.33 30.36
CA LEU A 144 13.44 7.73 31.60
C LEU A 144 13.53 8.71 32.79
N ILE A 145 14.65 9.45 32.92
CA ILE A 145 14.79 10.49 33.95
C ILE A 145 13.68 11.54 33.77
N GLY A 146 13.43 12.00 32.54
CA GLY A 146 12.39 12.97 32.25
C GLY A 146 10.98 12.46 32.50
N LEU A 147 10.71 11.21 32.15
CA LEU A 147 9.45 10.53 32.41
C LEU A 147 9.14 10.50 33.90
N PHE A 148 10.08 10.00 34.71
CA PHE A 148 9.92 9.96 36.16
C PHE A 148 9.85 11.35 36.79
N TRP A 149 10.68 12.29 36.33
CA TRP A 149 10.62 13.67 36.80
C TRP A 149 9.24 14.27 36.53
N GLN A 150 8.69 14.14 35.34
CA GLN A 150 7.37 14.67 35.00
C GLN A 150 6.26 14.02 35.84
N ALA A 151 6.31 12.69 36.04
CA ALA A 151 5.31 11.95 36.80
C ALA A 151 5.26 12.34 38.28
N TYR A 152 6.43 12.66 38.89
CA TYR A 152 6.54 12.88 40.33
C TYR A 152 6.86 14.32 40.73
N HIS A 153 7.01 15.22 39.77
CA HIS A 153 7.40 16.61 40.05
C HIS A 153 6.30 17.41 40.78
N SER A 154 5.06 17.30 40.36
CA SER A 154 3.95 18.09 40.88
C SER A 154 2.58 17.53 40.46
N GLN A 155 1.50 18.04 41.05
CA GLN A 155 0.12 17.68 40.64
C GLN A 155 -0.16 18.06 39.17
N ARG A 156 0.39 19.17 38.67
CA ARG A 156 0.31 19.52 37.24
C ARG A 156 1.22 18.63 36.40
N GLY A 157 2.37 18.23 36.92
CA GLY A 157 3.29 17.33 36.25
C GLY A 157 2.66 16.00 35.91
N ILE A 158 1.91 15.37 36.84
CA ILE A 158 1.23 14.10 36.56
C ILE A 158 0.10 14.25 35.54
N GLN A 159 -0.61 15.37 35.50
CA GLN A 159 -1.60 15.63 34.47
C GLN A 159 -0.97 15.71 33.09
N GLN A 160 0.13 16.46 32.94
CA GLN A 160 0.89 16.56 31.70
C GLN A 160 1.56 15.25 31.31
N PHE A 161 2.02 14.45 32.29
CA PHE A 161 2.53 13.10 32.07
C PHE A 161 1.51 12.22 31.34
N TRP A 162 0.25 12.23 31.79
CA TRP A 162 -0.79 11.43 31.14
C TRP A 162 -1.04 11.88 29.70
N VAL A 163 -0.94 13.16 29.39
CA VAL A 163 -1.07 13.66 28.01
C VAL A 163 0.04 13.09 27.13
N VAL A 164 1.30 13.18 27.54
CA VAL A 164 2.45 12.64 26.80
C VAL A 164 2.38 11.12 26.75
N PHE A 165 1.98 10.47 27.86
CA PHE A 165 1.85 9.02 27.90
C PHE A 165 0.77 8.50 26.93
N PHE A 166 -0.40 9.14 26.87
CA PHE A 166 -1.42 8.75 25.91
C PHE A 166 -0.98 9.05 24.48
N LEU A 167 -0.27 10.14 24.23
CA LEU A 167 0.32 10.38 22.92
C LEU A 167 1.30 9.24 22.55
N PHE A 168 2.20 8.87 23.44
CA PHE A 168 3.14 7.76 23.27
C PHE A 168 2.42 6.43 23.03
N PHE A 169 1.45 6.11 23.87
CA PHE A 169 0.71 4.84 23.79
C PHE A 169 -0.15 4.74 22.53
N MET A 170 -0.92 5.79 22.22
CA MET A 170 -1.86 5.77 21.09
C MET A 170 -1.15 5.79 19.73
N THR A 171 -0.01 6.46 19.62
CA THR A 171 0.78 6.49 18.37
C THR A 171 1.82 5.38 18.27
N GLY A 172 1.93 4.52 19.29
CA GLY A 172 2.82 3.36 19.35
C GLY A 172 2.07 2.06 19.50
N ILE A 173 1.86 1.64 20.74
CA ILE A 173 1.28 0.32 21.07
C ILE A 173 -0.13 0.17 20.50
N ALA A 174 -0.96 1.21 20.54
CA ALA A 174 -2.30 1.17 19.94
C ALA A 174 -2.24 0.97 18.42
N ILE A 175 -1.25 1.56 17.74
CA ILE A 175 -1.02 1.32 16.30
C ILE A 175 -0.59 -0.13 16.05
N VAL A 176 0.26 -0.72 16.90
CA VAL A 176 0.60 -2.16 16.81
C VAL A 176 -0.65 -3.04 16.89
N LEU A 177 -1.54 -2.72 17.82
CA LEU A 177 -2.81 -3.43 17.99
C LEU A 177 -3.72 -3.29 16.76
N TYR A 178 -3.83 -2.07 16.24
CA TYR A 178 -4.69 -1.75 15.10
C TYR A 178 -4.19 -2.39 13.80
N LEU A 179 -2.91 -2.25 13.48
CA LEU A 179 -2.37 -2.75 12.22
C LEU A 179 -2.35 -4.27 12.12
N ASN A 180 -2.24 -4.97 13.24
CA ASN A 180 -2.20 -6.44 13.30
C ASN A 180 -1.28 -7.06 12.22
N GLN A 181 -0.05 -6.56 12.12
CA GLN A 181 0.87 -6.91 11.03
C GLN A 181 1.28 -8.37 11.05
N THR A 182 1.30 -8.96 9.85
CA THR A 182 1.81 -10.32 9.60
C THR A 182 3.34 -10.31 9.46
N PRO A 183 4.02 -11.44 9.67
CA PRO A 183 5.45 -11.57 9.32
C PRO A 183 5.74 -11.36 7.83
N ALA A 184 7.01 -11.21 7.48
CA ALA A 184 7.49 -10.97 6.12
C ALA A 184 6.92 -9.70 5.47
N GLN A 185 7.00 -8.59 6.19
CA GLN A 185 6.68 -7.30 5.62
C GLN A 185 7.65 -6.95 4.48
N PRO A 186 7.17 -6.28 3.40
CA PRO A 186 8.01 -5.96 2.23
C PRO A 186 9.13 -4.96 2.54
N ARG A 187 9.05 -4.25 3.66
CA ARG A 187 10.04 -3.28 4.17
C ARG A 187 9.88 -3.08 5.66
N GLU A 188 10.88 -2.47 6.30
CA GLU A 188 10.78 -2.04 7.69
C GLU A 188 9.66 -1.01 7.86
N ARG A 189 8.91 -1.12 8.97
CA ARG A 189 7.69 -0.33 9.25
C ARG A 189 7.85 0.62 10.44
N ASP A 190 9.08 0.99 10.79
CA ASP A 190 9.42 1.90 11.88
C ASP A 190 8.67 3.24 11.81
N TYR A 191 8.47 3.76 10.62
CA TYR A 191 7.72 5.00 10.38
C TYR A 191 6.27 4.97 10.88
N ALA A 192 5.65 3.79 10.97
CA ALA A 192 4.29 3.65 11.49
C ALA A 192 4.19 4.06 12.98
N TYR A 193 5.30 4.01 13.70
CA TYR A 193 5.39 4.29 15.13
C TYR A 193 6.15 5.59 15.45
N ALA A 194 6.50 6.39 14.44
CA ALA A 194 7.29 7.60 14.59
C ALA A 194 6.68 8.60 15.60
N GLY A 195 5.35 8.67 15.68
CA GLY A 195 4.66 9.52 16.65
C GLY A 195 4.98 9.16 18.10
N SER A 196 5.13 7.86 18.44
CA SER A 196 5.53 7.44 19.79
C SER A 196 6.98 7.76 20.09
N PHE A 197 7.87 7.67 19.10
CA PHE A 197 9.28 8.04 19.26
C PHE A 197 9.40 9.55 19.48
N TYR A 198 8.64 10.35 18.76
CA TYR A 198 8.51 11.78 19.01
C TYR A 198 8.00 12.09 20.42
N ALA A 199 6.95 11.39 20.87
CA ALA A 199 6.43 11.56 22.22
C ALA A 199 7.49 11.21 23.30
N PHE A 200 8.27 10.16 23.10
CA PHE A 200 9.37 9.81 24.00
C PHE A 200 10.48 10.86 24.00
N ALA A 201 10.76 11.49 22.86
CA ALA A 201 11.74 12.57 22.77
C ALA A 201 11.35 13.80 23.63
N ILE A 202 10.06 14.02 23.90
CA ILE A 202 9.61 15.03 24.87
C ILE A 202 10.18 14.72 26.26
N TRP A 203 10.11 13.45 26.68
CA TRP A 203 10.71 13.03 27.96
C TRP A 203 12.25 13.14 27.95
N VAL A 204 12.89 12.87 26.82
CA VAL A 204 14.34 13.10 26.69
C VAL A 204 14.68 14.57 26.98
N GLY A 205 13.93 15.51 26.40
CA GLY A 205 14.10 16.94 26.71
C GLY A 205 13.81 17.28 28.18
N MET A 206 12.77 16.69 28.77
CA MET A 206 12.43 16.88 30.20
C MET A 206 13.48 16.26 31.15
N GLY A 207 14.28 15.32 30.66
CA GLY A 207 15.37 14.72 31.42
C GLY A 207 16.38 15.76 31.91
N VAL A 208 16.58 16.83 31.15
CA VAL A 208 17.43 17.97 31.55
C VAL A 208 16.93 18.59 32.86
N ALA A 209 15.64 18.86 32.96
CA ALA A 209 15.02 19.38 34.19
C ALA A 209 15.14 18.38 35.37
N GLY A 210 14.98 17.10 35.07
CA GLY A 210 15.23 16.04 36.07
C GLY A 210 16.67 16.06 36.62
N ILE A 211 17.67 16.18 35.74
CA ILE A 211 19.11 16.28 36.15
C ILE A 211 19.36 17.55 36.92
N ILE A 212 18.83 18.71 36.53
CA ILE A 212 18.95 19.95 37.27
C ILE A 212 18.47 19.76 38.71
N ARG A 213 17.30 19.14 38.85
CA ARG A 213 16.74 18.86 40.19
C ARG A 213 17.64 17.92 40.98
N MET A 214 18.16 16.86 40.38
CA MET A 214 19.09 15.93 41.04
C MET A 214 20.35 16.64 41.52
N LEU A 215 20.96 17.49 40.70
CA LEU A 215 22.16 18.28 41.06
C LEU A 215 21.87 19.23 42.22
N ARG A 216 20.71 19.86 42.25
CA ARG A 216 20.30 20.75 43.35
C ARG A 216 20.04 19.99 44.66
N GLU A 217 19.31 18.88 44.60
CA GLU A 217 18.87 18.13 45.79
C GLU A 217 20.00 17.31 46.41
N TYR A 218 20.77 16.58 45.56
CA TYR A 218 21.81 15.66 46.03
C TYR A 218 23.20 16.33 46.13
N CYS A 219 23.59 17.12 45.11
CA CYS A 219 24.87 17.77 45.09
C CYS A 219 24.87 19.18 45.76
N LYS A 220 23.66 19.62 46.22
CA LYS A 220 23.51 20.95 46.90
C LYS A 220 23.95 22.12 46.04
N MET A 221 23.91 22.02 44.72
CA MET A 221 24.31 23.07 43.81
C MET A 221 23.28 24.20 43.78
N GLN A 222 23.75 25.43 43.56
CA GLN A 222 22.89 26.57 43.24
C GLN A 222 22.17 26.36 41.90
N GLU A 223 21.06 27.02 41.69
CA GLU A 223 20.19 26.80 40.53
C GLU A 223 20.88 27.08 39.19
N LEU A 224 21.53 28.25 39.05
CA LEU A 224 22.15 28.62 37.79
C LEU A 224 23.34 27.70 37.42
N PRO A 225 24.31 27.41 38.31
CA PRO A 225 25.36 26.44 38.00
C PRO A 225 24.83 25.03 37.69
N ALA A 226 23.80 24.57 38.40
CA ALA A 226 23.19 23.29 38.14
C ALA A 226 22.51 23.26 36.74
N ALA A 227 21.82 24.33 36.37
CA ALA A 227 21.19 24.45 35.06
C ALA A 227 22.20 24.45 33.91
N VAL A 228 23.28 25.25 34.05
CA VAL A 228 24.37 25.33 33.07
C VAL A 228 25.05 23.97 32.90
N LEU A 229 25.44 23.34 34.01
CA LEU A 229 26.12 22.03 33.98
C LEU A 229 25.24 20.96 33.36
N ALA A 230 23.97 20.85 33.79
CA ALA A 230 23.02 19.88 33.23
C ALA A 230 22.82 20.11 31.74
N SER A 231 22.64 21.37 31.30
CA SER A 231 22.42 21.68 29.88
C SER A 231 23.62 21.30 29.03
N VAL A 232 24.84 21.61 29.47
CA VAL A 232 26.07 21.24 28.77
C VAL A 232 26.27 19.74 28.70
N LEU A 233 26.05 19.02 29.79
CA LEU A 233 26.14 17.54 29.79
C LEU A 233 25.08 16.89 28.92
N CYS A 234 23.81 17.33 28.99
CA CYS A 234 22.74 16.76 28.20
C CYS A 234 22.85 17.10 26.71
N LEU A 235 23.46 18.25 26.36
CA LEU A 235 23.70 18.62 24.96
C LEU A 235 24.64 17.64 24.24
N PHE A 236 25.47 16.93 25.00
CA PHE A 236 26.34 15.89 24.45
C PHE A 236 25.54 14.74 23.82
N VAL A 237 24.32 14.44 24.29
CA VAL A 237 23.47 13.39 23.76
C VAL A 237 23.06 13.66 22.31
N PRO A 238 22.40 14.79 21.98
CA PRO A 238 22.02 15.06 20.58
C PRO A 238 23.24 15.29 19.68
N ILE A 239 24.35 15.83 20.20
CA ILE A 239 25.59 15.99 19.41
C ILE A 239 26.15 14.62 19.04
N GLN A 240 26.23 13.70 20.00
CA GLN A 240 26.74 12.35 19.77
C GLN A 240 25.78 11.58 18.79
N MET A 241 24.47 11.70 18.95
CA MET A 241 23.51 11.12 18.02
C MET A 241 23.67 11.69 16.60
N ALA A 242 23.78 13.01 16.47
CA ALA A 242 24.00 13.65 15.17
C ALA A 242 25.29 13.19 14.50
N GLY A 243 26.37 13.03 15.27
CA GLY A 243 27.65 12.51 14.76
C GLY A 243 27.59 11.07 14.28
N GLN A 244 26.72 10.25 14.87
CA GLN A 244 26.52 8.86 14.47
C GLN A 244 25.60 8.72 13.25
N THR A 245 24.56 9.55 13.15
CA THR A 245 23.49 9.36 12.17
C THR A 245 23.61 10.28 10.95
N TRP A 246 24.59 11.15 10.89
CA TRP A 246 24.70 12.16 9.82
C TRP A 246 24.80 11.53 8.43
N ASP A 247 25.63 10.51 8.27
CA ASP A 247 25.95 9.90 7.00
C ASP A 247 24.81 9.02 6.46
N ASP A 248 24.01 8.40 7.32
CA ASP A 248 22.84 7.61 6.90
C ASP A 248 21.59 8.49 6.66
N HIS A 249 21.55 9.70 7.25
CA HIS A 249 20.46 10.66 7.06
C HIS A 249 20.74 11.69 5.96
N ASP A 250 22.00 11.86 5.53
CA ASP A 250 22.32 12.72 4.39
C ASP A 250 21.81 12.12 3.09
N ARG A 251 20.80 12.76 2.53
CA ARG A 251 20.15 12.39 1.26
C ARG A 251 20.43 13.36 0.12
N SER A 252 21.31 14.32 0.33
CA SER A 252 21.63 15.38 -0.64
C SER A 252 22.16 14.87 -1.98
N GLY A 253 22.78 13.67 -1.99
CA GLY A 253 23.27 12.99 -3.20
C GLY A 253 22.41 11.85 -3.73
N ARG A 254 21.20 11.63 -3.20
CA ARG A 254 20.34 10.50 -3.59
C ARG A 254 19.34 10.88 -4.69
N PHE A 255 19.78 10.82 -5.93
CA PHE A 255 18.97 11.19 -7.11
C PHE A 255 18.31 10.01 -7.82
N VAL A 256 18.47 8.77 -7.34
CA VAL A 256 17.99 7.55 -8.02
C VAL A 256 16.50 7.63 -8.40
N ALA A 257 15.64 8.07 -7.47
CA ALA A 257 14.20 8.17 -7.73
C ALA A 257 13.89 9.24 -8.80
N ARG A 258 14.57 10.39 -8.75
CA ARG A 258 14.45 11.46 -9.75
C ARG A 258 14.88 10.96 -11.12
N ASP A 259 16.06 10.40 -11.20
CA ASP A 259 16.66 9.95 -12.47
C ASP A 259 15.87 8.78 -13.07
N PHE A 260 15.33 7.87 -12.24
CA PHE A 260 14.39 6.85 -12.66
C PHE A 260 13.15 7.47 -13.31
N GLY A 261 12.51 8.43 -12.64
CA GLY A 261 11.32 9.11 -13.14
C GLY A 261 11.59 9.86 -14.44
N GLN A 262 12.73 10.57 -14.55
CA GLN A 262 13.13 11.25 -15.79
C GLN A 262 13.34 10.27 -16.93
N ASN A 263 14.11 9.21 -16.71
CA ASN A 263 14.35 8.19 -17.72
C ASN A 263 13.05 7.54 -18.20
N TYR A 264 12.12 7.30 -17.28
CA TYR A 264 10.83 6.70 -17.60
C TYR A 264 9.98 7.64 -18.46
N LEU A 265 9.90 8.93 -18.10
CA LEU A 265 9.18 9.94 -18.87
C LEU A 265 9.84 10.23 -20.25
N MET A 266 11.16 10.07 -20.36
CA MET A 266 11.90 10.23 -21.63
C MET A 266 11.59 9.12 -22.66
N THR A 267 11.07 7.97 -22.23
CA THR A 267 10.65 6.91 -23.17
C THR A 267 9.38 7.26 -23.93
N LEU A 268 8.65 8.28 -23.48
CA LEU A 268 7.41 8.70 -24.12
C LEU A 268 7.66 9.54 -25.36
N GLN A 269 6.73 9.48 -26.30
CA GLN A 269 6.76 10.31 -27.49
C GLN A 269 6.88 11.80 -27.12
N GLU A 270 7.66 12.56 -27.87
CA GLU A 270 7.88 14.00 -27.62
C GLU A 270 6.64 14.87 -27.90
N LYS A 271 5.73 14.39 -28.73
CA LYS A 271 4.52 15.12 -29.14
C LYS A 271 3.29 14.21 -29.05
N GLY A 272 2.12 14.81 -28.89
CA GLY A 272 0.84 14.10 -28.95
C GLY A 272 0.23 13.79 -27.60
N ASN A 273 0.66 14.46 -26.54
CA ASN A 273 0.10 14.32 -25.18
C ASN A 273 0.07 12.86 -24.72
N PRO A 274 1.21 12.21 -24.54
CA PRO A 274 1.27 10.80 -24.24
C PRO A 274 0.67 10.51 -22.86
N ILE A 275 0.05 9.34 -22.74
CA ILE A 275 -0.49 8.83 -21.47
C ILE A 275 0.40 7.67 -21.03
N ILE A 276 0.87 7.71 -19.79
CA ILE A 276 1.62 6.62 -19.18
C ILE A 276 0.82 6.01 -18.02
N TYR A 277 0.60 4.71 -18.08
CA TYR A 277 -0.03 3.97 -17.01
C TYR A 277 1.02 3.39 -16.09
N THR A 278 0.85 3.64 -14.79
CA THR A 278 1.72 3.15 -13.73
C THR A 278 0.94 2.24 -12.78
N ASN A 279 1.62 1.29 -12.15
CA ASN A 279 0.95 0.28 -11.33
C ASN A 279 1.35 0.39 -9.85
N GLY A 280 0.96 1.48 -9.20
CA GLY A 280 1.19 1.73 -7.78
C GLY A 280 2.16 2.86 -7.50
N ASP A 281 2.55 3.01 -6.24
CA ASP A 281 3.25 4.18 -5.72
C ASP A 281 4.69 4.29 -6.22
N ASN A 282 5.41 3.18 -6.26
CA ASN A 282 6.86 3.17 -6.51
C ASN A 282 7.24 3.65 -7.92
N ASP A 283 6.41 3.37 -8.90
CA ASP A 283 6.60 3.82 -10.28
C ASP A 283 5.87 5.15 -10.58
N THR A 284 4.84 5.51 -9.80
CA THR A 284 4.09 6.76 -9.99
C THR A 284 4.77 7.95 -9.33
N PHE A 285 5.17 7.85 -8.06
CA PHE A 285 5.68 9.01 -7.31
C PHE A 285 6.98 9.61 -7.87
N PRO A 286 7.94 8.84 -8.39
CA PRO A 286 9.07 9.41 -9.09
C PRO A 286 8.69 10.22 -10.33
N LEU A 287 7.64 9.83 -11.06
CA LEU A 287 7.14 10.56 -12.22
C LEU A 287 6.46 11.87 -11.76
N TRP A 288 5.58 11.78 -10.76
CA TRP A 288 4.94 12.97 -10.19
C TRP A 288 5.96 13.95 -9.63
N TYR A 289 6.99 13.47 -8.91
CA TYR A 289 8.06 14.36 -8.43
C TYR A 289 8.68 15.16 -9.58
N ASN A 290 9.02 14.50 -10.69
CA ASN A 290 9.60 15.17 -11.85
C ASN A 290 8.64 16.15 -12.50
N GLN A 291 7.36 15.83 -12.60
CA GLN A 291 6.34 16.69 -13.20
C GLN A 291 6.01 17.88 -12.29
N GLU A 292 5.77 17.63 -10.99
CA GLU A 292 5.29 18.64 -10.02
C GLU A 292 6.41 19.56 -9.51
N THR A 293 7.63 19.03 -9.34
CA THR A 293 8.75 19.75 -8.71
C THR A 293 9.74 20.26 -9.74
N GLU A 294 10.08 19.45 -10.74
CA GLU A 294 11.08 19.77 -11.74
C GLU A 294 10.46 20.39 -13.02
N GLY A 295 9.13 20.33 -13.17
CA GLY A 295 8.43 20.79 -14.38
C GLY A 295 8.78 19.98 -15.63
N PHE A 296 9.17 18.71 -15.45
CA PHE A 296 9.68 17.87 -16.53
C PHE A 296 8.56 17.05 -17.16
N ARG A 297 8.39 17.14 -18.49
CA ARG A 297 7.38 16.42 -19.26
C ARG A 297 5.95 16.61 -18.72
N THR A 298 5.56 17.83 -18.45
CA THR A 298 4.20 18.24 -18.03
C THR A 298 3.15 18.01 -19.13
N ASP A 299 3.58 17.76 -20.38
CA ASP A 299 2.75 17.33 -21.51
C ASP A 299 2.27 15.87 -21.40
N ALA A 300 2.96 15.05 -20.61
CA ALA A 300 2.62 13.65 -20.42
C ALA A 300 1.61 13.48 -19.27
N ARG A 301 0.59 12.64 -19.46
CA ARG A 301 -0.37 12.31 -18.41
C ARG A 301 0.02 11.03 -17.68
N THR A 302 0.46 11.16 -16.44
CA THR A 302 0.71 10.00 -15.57
C THR A 302 -0.60 9.52 -14.94
N CYS A 303 -0.97 8.27 -15.18
CA CYS A 303 -2.19 7.66 -14.69
C CYS A 303 -1.87 6.42 -13.85
N ASN A 304 -2.14 6.49 -12.55
CA ASN A 304 -1.95 5.38 -11.63
C ASN A 304 -3.15 4.43 -11.68
N LEU A 305 -2.93 3.18 -12.09
CA LEU A 305 -3.98 2.17 -12.22
C LEU A 305 -4.61 1.78 -10.88
N SER A 306 -3.85 1.82 -9.79
CA SER A 306 -4.38 1.52 -8.46
C SER A 306 -5.37 2.60 -7.98
N TYR A 307 -5.10 3.87 -8.30
CA TYR A 307 -6.02 4.96 -7.96
C TYR A 307 -7.17 5.09 -8.95
N LEU A 308 -7.00 4.61 -10.19
CA LEU A 308 -8.07 4.60 -11.20
C LEU A 308 -9.27 3.71 -10.80
N GLN A 309 -9.15 2.95 -9.73
CA GLN A 309 -10.26 2.22 -9.11
C GLN A 309 -11.15 3.10 -8.22
N THR A 310 -10.79 4.38 -8.02
CA THR A 310 -11.53 5.31 -7.17
C THR A 310 -12.16 6.43 -7.98
N ASP A 311 -13.38 6.81 -7.63
CA ASP A 311 -14.15 7.82 -8.35
C ASP A 311 -13.48 9.20 -8.34
N TRP A 312 -12.91 9.61 -7.20
CA TRP A 312 -12.21 10.89 -7.07
C TRP A 312 -11.01 11.00 -8.02
N TYR A 313 -10.29 9.91 -8.25
CA TYR A 313 -9.13 9.94 -9.14
C TYR A 313 -9.56 9.93 -10.60
N ILE A 314 -10.64 9.20 -10.94
CA ILE A 314 -11.25 9.28 -12.28
C ILE A 314 -11.67 10.72 -12.57
N ASP A 315 -12.32 11.41 -11.62
CA ASP A 315 -12.69 12.82 -11.74
C ASP A 315 -11.47 13.72 -11.99
N GLN A 316 -10.32 13.45 -11.35
CA GLN A 316 -9.07 14.16 -11.61
C GLN A 316 -8.55 13.90 -13.03
N MET A 317 -8.58 12.65 -13.47
CA MET A 317 -8.11 12.27 -14.81
C MET A 317 -8.97 12.88 -15.92
N LYS A 318 -10.24 13.17 -15.65
CA LYS A 318 -11.16 13.88 -16.58
C LYS A 318 -10.93 15.40 -16.66
N ARG A 319 -9.98 15.92 -15.90
CA ARG A 319 -9.58 17.35 -15.94
C ARG A 319 -8.19 17.47 -16.58
N PRO A 320 -7.92 18.56 -17.29
CA PRO A 320 -6.55 18.84 -17.76
C PRO A 320 -5.63 19.09 -16.56
N ALA A 321 -4.34 18.78 -16.69
CA ALA A 321 -3.33 19.11 -15.70
C ALA A 321 -2.06 19.58 -16.42
N TYR A 322 -1.57 20.78 -16.05
CA TYR A 322 -0.44 21.44 -16.73
C TYR A 322 -0.68 21.52 -18.24
N ASP A 323 0.27 21.01 -19.05
CA ASP A 323 0.20 21.00 -20.50
C ASP A 323 -0.52 19.75 -21.06
N SER A 324 -0.94 18.82 -20.19
CA SER A 324 -1.61 17.60 -20.62
C SER A 324 -3.14 17.77 -20.62
N PRO A 325 -3.83 17.33 -21.68
CA PRO A 325 -5.29 17.33 -21.70
C PRO A 325 -5.87 16.30 -20.75
N SER A 326 -7.19 16.37 -20.58
CA SER A 326 -7.93 15.32 -19.85
C SER A 326 -7.80 13.96 -20.55
N LEU A 327 -7.84 12.88 -19.76
CA LEU A 327 -7.99 11.54 -20.32
C LEU A 327 -9.32 11.41 -21.08
N PRO A 328 -9.38 10.70 -22.19
CA PRO A 328 -10.58 10.54 -23.00
C PRO A 328 -11.56 9.54 -22.37
N ILE A 329 -11.92 9.75 -21.12
CA ILE A 329 -12.90 8.93 -20.38
C ILE A 329 -14.30 9.43 -20.72
N THR A 330 -15.09 8.61 -21.38
CA THR A 330 -16.44 8.95 -21.87
C THR A 330 -17.55 8.61 -20.88
N TRP A 331 -17.26 7.89 -19.82
CA TRP A 331 -18.25 7.52 -18.80
C TRP A 331 -18.65 8.72 -17.97
N ASP A 332 -19.94 8.82 -17.66
CA ASP A 332 -20.46 9.80 -16.73
C ASP A 332 -20.19 9.37 -15.29
N ARG A 333 -20.17 10.35 -14.36
CA ARG A 333 -19.85 10.09 -12.95
C ARG A 333 -20.76 9.00 -12.34
N VAL A 334 -22.04 8.99 -12.68
CA VAL A 334 -23.01 8.02 -12.19
C VAL A 334 -22.63 6.55 -12.55
N GLU A 335 -21.77 6.36 -13.54
CA GLU A 335 -21.37 5.04 -14.02
C GLU A 335 -20.14 4.45 -13.28
N TYR A 336 -19.37 5.30 -12.58
CA TYR A 336 -18.17 4.88 -11.85
C TYR A 336 -18.10 5.38 -10.39
N VAL A 337 -19.13 6.04 -9.89
CA VAL A 337 -19.20 6.40 -8.47
C VAL A 337 -19.15 5.13 -7.60
N GLU A 338 -18.59 5.26 -6.40
CA GLU A 338 -18.47 4.15 -5.44
C GLU A 338 -19.82 3.42 -5.29
N GLY A 339 -19.80 2.09 -5.38
CA GLY A 339 -20.99 1.24 -5.36
C GLY A 339 -21.64 0.99 -6.72
N GLN A 340 -21.17 1.64 -7.80
CA GLN A 340 -21.68 1.42 -9.16
C GLN A 340 -20.63 0.77 -10.05
N ASN A 341 -21.01 -0.32 -10.72
CA ASN A 341 -20.16 -1.06 -11.68
C ASN A 341 -18.76 -1.46 -11.16
N GLU A 342 -18.58 -1.60 -9.85
CA GLU A 342 -17.32 -2.05 -9.25
C GLU A 342 -16.92 -3.46 -9.67
N TYR A 343 -17.91 -4.28 -9.98
CA TYR A 343 -17.73 -5.64 -10.44
C TYR A 343 -18.64 -5.92 -11.64
N ILE A 344 -18.03 -6.26 -12.77
CA ILE A 344 -18.76 -6.67 -13.98
C ILE A 344 -18.42 -8.14 -14.27
N PRO A 345 -19.37 -9.07 -14.11
CA PRO A 345 -19.10 -10.49 -14.29
C PRO A 345 -18.84 -10.84 -15.75
N ILE A 346 -17.88 -11.75 -15.99
CA ILE A 346 -17.67 -12.36 -17.31
C ILE A 346 -18.56 -13.58 -17.42
N ARG A 347 -19.42 -13.60 -18.43
CA ARG A 347 -20.37 -14.68 -18.71
C ARG A 347 -20.10 -15.30 -20.07
N THR A 348 -19.12 -16.21 -20.13
CA THR A 348 -18.67 -16.83 -21.39
C THR A 348 -19.75 -17.63 -22.11
N GLU A 349 -20.76 -18.13 -21.38
CA GLU A 349 -21.93 -18.78 -21.95
C GLU A 349 -22.76 -17.87 -22.87
N MET A 350 -22.62 -16.55 -22.73
CA MET A 350 -23.31 -15.59 -23.59
C MET A 350 -22.76 -15.58 -25.02
N LYS A 351 -21.50 -16.02 -25.21
CA LYS A 351 -20.92 -16.14 -26.54
C LYS A 351 -21.74 -17.08 -27.44
N ALA A 352 -22.04 -18.28 -26.96
CA ALA A 352 -22.85 -19.24 -27.71
C ALA A 352 -24.26 -18.71 -27.99
N PHE A 353 -24.83 -17.94 -27.07
CA PHE A 353 -26.11 -17.26 -27.23
C PHE A 353 -26.04 -16.26 -28.40
N ILE A 354 -25.05 -15.34 -28.39
CA ILE A 354 -24.86 -14.34 -29.46
C ILE A 354 -24.64 -15.04 -30.80
N ASP A 355 -23.71 -16.00 -30.86
CA ASP A 355 -23.38 -16.75 -32.10
C ASP A 355 -24.61 -17.44 -32.71
N SER A 356 -25.52 -17.93 -31.89
CA SER A 356 -26.75 -18.56 -32.39
C SER A 356 -27.67 -17.57 -33.12
N TYR A 357 -27.80 -16.33 -32.60
CA TYR A 357 -28.59 -15.29 -33.26
C TYR A 357 -27.94 -14.84 -34.58
N PHE A 358 -26.62 -14.64 -34.58
CA PHE A 358 -25.91 -14.27 -35.82
C PHE A 358 -25.98 -15.37 -36.86
N LYS A 359 -25.88 -16.64 -36.50
CA LYS A 359 -26.01 -17.78 -37.40
C LYS A 359 -27.39 -17.79 -38.07
N GLN A 360 -28.44 -17.70 -37.26
CA GLN A 360 -29.82 -17.71 -37.78
C GLN A 360 -30.09 -16.48 -38.68
N ALA A 361 -29.61 -15.30 -38.28
CA ALA A 361 -29.79 -14.07 -39.04
C ALA A 361 -29.06 -14.13 -40.39
N ASN A 362 -27.85 -14.69 -40.44
CA ASN A 362 -27.08 -14.85 -41.67
C ASN A 362 -27.70 -15.88 -42.61
N GLU A 363 -28.29 -16.97 -42.10
CA GLU A 363 -28.99 -17.96 -42.88
C GLU A 363 -30.23 -17.36 -43.56
N LEU A 364 -30.98 -16.50 -42.87
CA LEU A 364 -32.15 -15.80 -43.44
C LEU A 364 -31.72 -14.72 -44.44
N ALA A 365 -30.64 -14.00 -44.16
CA ALA A 365 -30.08 -12.99 -45.08
C ALA A 365 -29.61 -13.63 -46.40
N ALA A 366 -29.04 -14.84 -46.35
CA ALA A 366 -28.68 -15.61 -47.55
C ALA A 366 -29.87 -16.02 -48.40
N GLN A 367 -31.08 -16.07 -47.81
CA GLN A 367 -32.35 -16.32 -48.51
C GLN A 367 -33.03 -15.05 -49.01
N GLY A 368 -32.39 -13.86 -48.81
CA GLY A 368 -32.88 -12.57 -49.26
C GLY A 368 -33.59 -11.71 -48.23
N ASP A 369 -33.78 -12.20 -46.99
CA ASP A 369 -34.37 -11.41 -45.91
C ASP A 369 -33.28 -10.89 -44.95
N THR A 370 -32.96 -9.62 -45.10
CA THR A 370 -31.94 -8.93 -44.28
C THR A 370 -32.52 -8.27 -43.02
N THR A 371 -33.83 -8.34 -42.80
CA THR A 371 -34.50 -7.64 -41.70
C THR A 371 -34.03 -8.13 -40.33
N ILE A 372 -33.92 -9.45 -40.18
CA ILE A 372 -33.46 -10.07 -38.93
C ILE A 372 -31.99 -9.77 -38.67
N LEU A 373 -31.16 -9.75 -39.72
CA LEU A 373 -29.74 -9.40 -39.56
C LEU A 373 -29.59 -7.95 -39.11
N SER A 374 -30.36 -7.02 -39.67
CA SER A 374 -30.34 -5.61 -39.22
C SER A 374 -30.78 -5.47 -37.76
N LEU A 375 -31.76 -6.24 -37.32
CA LEU A 375 -32.20 -6.28 -35.92
C LEU A 375 -31.09 -6.83 -35.00
N VAL A 376 -30.44 -7.91 -35.37
CA VAL A 376 -29.33 -8.52 -34.61
C VAL A 376 -28.16 -7.53 -34.49
N HIS A 377 -27.81 -6.82 -35.57
CA HIS A 377 -26.81 -5.76 -35.55
C HIS A 377 -27.22 -4.58 -34.64
N SER A 378 -28.50 -4.22 -34.60
CA SER A 378 -28.96 -3.14 -33.71
C SER A 378 -28.82 -3.52 -32.22
N ILE A 379 -28.98 -4.78 -31.85
CA ILE A 379 -28.92 -5.30 -30.50
C ILE A 379 -27.45 -5.54 -30.08
N PHE A 380 -26.67 -6.24 -30.89
CA PHE A 380 -25.32 -6.72 -30.50
C PHE A 380 -24.18 -5.97 -31.16
N GLY A 381 -24.43 -5.13 -32.18
CA GLY A 381 -23.39 -4.50 -33.02
C GLY A 381 -23.04 -5.38 -34.24
N GLU A 382 -22.31 -4.80 -35.20
CA GLU A 382 -21.82 -5.53 -36.37
C GLU A 382 -20.74 -6.54 -36.00
N ASN A 383 -19.84 -6.16 -35.05
CA ASN A 383 -18.87 -7.04 -34.46
C ASN A 383 -19.10 -7.15 -32.94
N PRO A 384 -19.91 -8.14 -32.49
CA PRO A 384 -20.43 -8.20 -31.12
C PRO A 384 -19.34 -8.39 -30.04
N TYR A 385 -18.13 -8.80 -30.46
CA TYR A 385 -16.99 -9.04 -29.56
C TYR A 385 -15.97 -7.91 -29.59
N GLU A 386 -16.25 -6.84 -30.33
CA GLU A 386 -15.40 -5.64 -30.31
C GLU A 386 -15.59 -4.90 -28.97
N LEU A 387 -14.48 -4.47 -28.35
CA LEU A 387 -14.48 -3.81 -27.05
C LEU A 387 -15.48 -2.65 -26.98
N LYS A 388 -15.58 -1.84 -28.04
CA LYS A 388 -16.52 -0.72 -28.12
C LYS A 388 -17.98 -1.17 -28.03
N GLU A 389 -18.35 -2.25 -28.71
CA GLU A 389 -19.70 -2.80 -28.68
C GLU A 389 -20.00 -3.45 -27.32
N ILE A 390 -19.02 -4.14 -26.73
CA ILE A 390 -19.15 -4.71 -25.39
C ILE A 390 -19.38 -3.61 -24.35
N ILE A 391 -18.59 -2.54 -24.37
CA ILE A 391 -18.76 -1.42 -23.45
C ILE A 391 -20.16 -0.80 -23.60
N ASN A 392 -20.53 -0.41 -24.80
CA ASN A 392 -21.75 0.36 -25.03
C ASN A 392 -23.04 -0.48 -24.82
N ARG A 393 -23.02 -1.76 -25.10
CA ARG A 393 -24.24 -2.58 -25.11
C ARG A 393 -24.39 -3.45 -23.86
N TRP A 394 -23.27 -3.93 -23.31
CA TRP A 394 -23.28 -4.90 -22.22
C TRP A 394 -22.82 -4.32 -20.89
N MET A 395 -21.73 -3.56 -20.88
CA MET A 395 -21.13 -3.07 -19.64
C MET A 395 -21.86 -1.85 -19.07
N LEU A 396 -22.33 -0.93 -19.89
CA LEU A 396 -23.08 0.24 -19.41
C LEU A 396 -24.53 -0.08 -19.00
N GLY A 397 -25.03 -1.25 -19.33
CA GLY A 397 -26.38 -1.66 -18.96
C GLY A 397 -27.51 -0.77 -19.52
N LYS A 398 -27.23 0.04 -20.56
CA LYS A 398 -28.20 1.01 -21.13
C LYS A 398 -29.00 0.45 -22.32
N ASN A 399 -28.70 -0.76 -22.78
CA ASN A 399 -29.35 -1.37 -23.96
C ASN A 399 -30.69 -2.05 -23.59
N ASP A 400 -31.80 -1.31 -23.74
CA ASP A 400 -33.12 -1.79 -23.37
C ASP A 400 -33.59 -2.95 -24.27
N GLN A 401 -33.22 -2.98 -25.56
CA GLN A 401 -33.54 -4.10 -26.46
C GLN A 401 -32.87 -5.39 -26.00
N LEU A 402 -31.61 -5.29 -25.58
CA LEU A 402 -30.87 -6.42 -25.02
C LEU A 402 -31.50 -6.90 -23.70
N LYS A 403 -31.87 -5.97 -22.79
CA LYS A 403 -32.56 -6.30 -21.55
C LYS A 403 -33.85 -7.05 -21.79
N GLU A 404 -34.69 -6.61 -22.75
CA GLU A 404 -35.92 -7.28 -23.10
C GLU A 404 -35.69 -8.66 -23.72
N LEU A 405 -34.63 -8.77 -24.56
CA LEU A 405 -34.27 -10.05 -25.14
C LEU A 405 -33.83 -11.04 -24.06
N LEU A 406 -32.99 -10.63 -23.11
CA LEU A 406 -32.54 -11.47 -22.01
C LEU A 406 -33.72 -11.93 -21.13
N LYS A 407 -34.67 -11.05 -20.81
CA LYS A 407 -35.89 -11.40 -20.07
C LYS A 407 -36.72 -12.46 -20.78
N LYS A 408 -36.89 -12.36 -22.11
CA LYS A 408 -37.64 -13.32 -22.91
C LYS A 408 -37.01 -14.72 -22.94
N THR A 409 -35.72 -14.85 -22.72
CA THR A 409 -35.04 -16.16 -22.68
C THR A 409 -35.31 -16.95 -21.39
N GLY A 410 -35.97 -16.36 -20.40
CA GLY A 410 -36.26 -17.00 -19.10
C GLY A 410 -35.03 -17.26 -18.23
N LYS A 411 -33.87 -16.77 -18.63
CA LYS A 411 -32.62 -16.82 -17.82
C LYS A 411 -32.55 -15.59 -16.92
N ASP A 412 -32.21 -15.81 -15.66
CA ASP A 412 -31.99 -14.72 -14.72
C ASP A 412 -30.60 -14.07 -14.97
N ILE A 413 -30.48 -13.35 -16.09
CA ILE A 413 -29.29 -12.69 -16.54
C ILE A 413 -29.54 -11.18 -16.53
N GLN A 414 -28.78 -10.47 -15.72
CA GLN A 414 -28.91 -9.03 -15.58
C GLN A 414 -27.65 -8.33 -16.10
N LEU A 415 -27.84 -7.14 -16.72
CA LEU A 415 -26.73 -6.24 -17.07
C LEU A 415 -26.38 -5.39 -15.84
N PRO A 416 -25.09 -4.98 -15.67
CA PRO A 416 -23.97 -5.12 -16.60
C PRO A 416 -23.28 -6.49 -16.55
N LEU A 417 -22.75 -6.93 -17.69
CA LEU A 417 -21.89 -8.12 -17.80
C LEU A 417 -20.96 -8.03 -19.03
N ILE A 418 -19.95 -8.88 -19.08
CA ILE A 418 -19.07 -9.07 -20.24
C ILE A 418 -19.42 -10.43 -20.87
N PRO A 419 -19.83 -10.49 -22.16
CA PRO A 419 -20.38 -11.71 -22.76
C PRO A 419 -19.35 -12.74 -23.22
N THR A 420 -18.05 -12.43 -23.11
CA THR A 420 -16.94 -13.28 -23.56
C THR A 420 -15.66 -12.99 -22.80
N ASP A 421 -14.79 -13.97 -22.66
CA ASP A 421 -13.43 -13.81 -22.16
C ASP A 421 -12.42 -13.35 -23.24
N SER A 422 -12.84 -13.33 -24.51
CA SER A 422 -11.99 -12.98 -25.65
C SER A 422 -12.57 -11.76 -26.37
N ILE A 423 -11.97 -10.62 -26.11
CA ILE A 423 -12.40 -9.32 -26.66
C ILE A 423 -11.50 -8.94 -27.84
N VAL A 424 -12.06 -8.39 -28.88
CA VAL A 424 -11.29 -7.88 -30.01
C VAL A 424 -11.28 -6.35 -30.03
N MET A 425 -10.16 -5.78 -30.43
CA MET A 425 -9.98 -4.33 -30.65
C MET A 425 -9.58 -4.10 -32.08
N LYS A 426 -10.26 -3.18 -32.75
CA LYS A 426 -9.88 -2.75 -34.10
C LYS A 426 -8.57 -1.98 -34.03
N VAL A 427 -7.62 -2.32 -34.89
CA VAL A 427 -6.31 -1.67 -34.98
C VAL A 427 -6.35 -0.55 -36.04
N ASP A 428 -6.03 0.68 -35.62
CA ASP A 428 -5.80 1.76 -36.55
C ASP A 428 -4.40 1.60 -37.20
N LYS A 429 -4.34 0.98 -38.37
CA LYS A 429 -3.10 0.68 -39.08
C LYS A 429 -2.34 1.94 -39.44
N GLU A 430 -3.03 3.05 -39.72
CA GLU A 430 -2.37 4.33 -40.07
C GLU A 430 -1.77 4.96 -38.82
N ALA A 431 -2.44 4.91 -37.69
CA ALA A 431 -1.88 5.37 -36.42
C ALA A 431 -0.64 4.56 -36.00
N VAL A 432 -0.65 3.25 -36.20
CA VAL A 432 0.52 2.38 -35.93
C VAL A 432 1.69 2.79 -36.85
N ARG A 433 1.45 3.04 -38.15
CA ARG A 433 2.51 3.50 -39.08
C ARG A 433 3.04 4.89 -38.71
N ARG A 434 2.16 5.81 -38.28
CA ARG A 434 2.55 7.16 -37.88
C ARG A 434 3.30 7.20 -36.54
N SER A 435 3.12 6.22 -35.69
CA SER A 435 3.75 6.17 -34.36
C SER A 435 5.27 5.96 -34.38
N GLY A 436 5.85 5.63 -35.56
CA GLY A 436 7.27 5.31 -35.69
C GLY A 436 7.68 3.98 -35.04
N MET A 437 6.72 3.13 -34.66
CA MET A 437 6.98 1.81 -34.12
C MET A 437 7.74 0.97 -35.16
N LYS A 438 8.90 0.43 -34.76
CA LYS A 438 9.68 -0.48 -35.62
C LYS A 438 8.96 -1.84 -35.68
N ILE A 439 8.34 -2.13 -36.80
CA ILE A 439 7.75 -3.43 -37.07
C ILE A 439 8.88 -4.36 -37.52
N PRO A 440 9.10 -5.54 -36.93
CA PRO A 440 10.12 -6.49 -37.37
C PRO A 440 9.91 -6.87 -38.84
N GLU A 441 10.98 -6.92 -39.62
CA GLU A 441 10.93 -7.27 -41.07
C GLU A 441 10.23 -8.61 -41.33
N ALA A 442 10.38 -9.59 -40.39
CA ALA A 442 9.70 -10.88 -40.45
C ALA A 442 8.16 -10.81 -40.39
N LEU A 443 7.61 -9.70 -39.87
CA LEU A 443 6.15 -9.46 -39.81
C LEU A 443 5.67 -8.62 -41.02
N GLY A 444 6.57 -8.04 -41.79
CA GLY A 444 6.28 -7.27 -42.99
C GLY A 444 5.20 -6.20 -42.80
N ASP A 445 4.37 -6.01 -43.84
CA ASP A 445 3.23 -5.08 -43.78
C ASP A 445 1.99 -5.66 -43.06
N SER A 446 2.09 -6.81 -42.39
CA SER A 446 0.95 -7.52 -41.81
C SER A 446 0.58 -6.95 -40.42
N ILE A 447 0.24 -5.65 -40.35
CA ILE A 447 -0.46 -5.12 -39.17
C ILE A 447 -1.85 -5.78 -39.16
N PRO A 448 -2.21 -6.53 -38.07
CA PRO A 448 -3.50 -7.19 -38.01
C PRO A 448 -4.63 -6.15 -38.00
N GLU A 449 -5.79 -6.54 -38.51
CA GLU A 449 -6.96 -5.66 -38.48
C GLU A 449 -7.57 -5.58 -37.08
N TYR A 450 -7.47 -6.67 -36.33
CA TYR A 450 -7.94 -6.77 -34.95
C TYR A 450 -6.87 -7.36 -34.05
N MET A 451 -6.81 -6.86 -32.83
CA MET A 451 -6.03 -7.40 -31.73
C MET A 451 -6.98 -8.10 -30.75
N THR A 452 -6.63 -9.30 -30.31
CA THR A 452 -7.43 -10.05 -29.33
C THR A 452 -6.84 -9.90 -27.93
N ILE A 453 -7.69 -9.59 -26.96
CA ILE A 453 -7.36 -9.53 -25.55
C ILE A 453 -8.14 -10.63 -24.83
N THR A 454 -7.44 -11.50 -24.12
CA THR A 454 -8.07 -12.52 -23.28
C THR A 454 -8.14 -12.01 -21.84
N LEU A 455 -9.36 -11.97 -21.29
CA LEU A 455 -9.62 -11.66 -19.90
C LEU A 455 -9.39 -12.93 -19.05
N ARG A 456 -8.85 -12.76 -17.85
CA ARG A 456 -8.59 -13.86 -16.93
C ARG A 456 -9.21 -13.60 -15.56
#